data_acb9fb1e023a56a786e5b96655e9e951
#
_entry.id   acb9fb1e023a56a786e5b96655e9e951
#
_cell.length_a   1.000
_cell.length_b   1.000
_cell.length_c   1.000
_cell.angle_alpha   90.00
_cell.angle_beta   90.00
_cell.angle_gamma   90.00
#
_symmetry.space_group_name_H-M   'P 1'
#
loop_
_entity.id
_entity.type
_entity.pdbx_description
1 polymer ?
#
loop_
_entity_poly.entity_id
_entity_poly.type
_entity_poly.pdbx_seq_one_letter_code
_entity_poly.pdbx_strand_id
1 'polypeptide(L)'
;MTTGRHTATELDPTLDDYQLASALVREAGQLALLMRMGGLEGERKTSVSDVVTAADHAAEAYVMEQLRRCRPEDGILGEEGASVSGTSGRTWVIDPVDGTYNFLHGSTYWCSAIALKHDDGTDAGQRTVDPSVVLGAIYQPELDKLWLGGQERAATLNGEPISGPSAASVAGICAATYIHPTWLADPRTAMPWHAAAVSAASLRMFGSGSCDLGRVADGELGCWFQHSCPEWDWLPGKAIVRAAGGETAVVQVNGMNWFVAGGPTAVRELSAALTSVPQFA
;
A
#
# COMPACT_ATOMS: atom_id res chain seq x y z
N MET A 1 -34.51 8.18 -6.60
CA MET A 1 -33.13 8.65 -6.53
C MET A 1 -32.47 8.16 -7.80
N THR A 2 -32.06 9.06 -8.67
CA THR A 2 -31.46 8.76 -9.98
C THR A 2 -30.10 8.09 -9.74
N THR A 3 -29.96 6.83 -10.08
CA THR A 3 -28.68 6.15 -10.20
C THR A 3 -27.88 6.83 -11.34
N GLY A 4 -27.14 7.85 -10.99
CA GLY A 4 -26.16 8.43 -11.90
C GLY A 4 -25.17 7.34 -12.29
N ARG A 5 -25.14 6.96 -13.56
CA ARG A 5 -24.03 6.16 -14.10
C ARG A 5 -22.77 7.00 -13.92
N HIS A 6 -21.85 6.54 -13.10
CA HIS A 6 -20.50 7.07 -13.10
C HIS A 6 -19.92 6.77 -14.49
N THR A 7 -19.89 7.76 -15.36
CA THR A 7 -19.14 7.65 -16.62
C THR A 7 -17.69 7.90 -16.22
N ALA A 8 -16.87 6.86 -16.26
CA ALA A 8 -15.45 6.94 -15.99
C ALA A 8 -14.85 8.11 -16.81
N THR A 9 -14.25 9.07 -16.12
CA THR A 9 -13.71 10.28 -16.74
C THR A 9 -12.43 9.91 -17.49
N GLU A 10 -12.32 10.30 -18.75
CA GLU A 10 -11.05 10.24 -19.48
C GLU A 10 -10.08 11.26 -18.91
N LEU A 11 -8.89 10.81 -18.48
CA LEU A 11 -7.87 11.68 -17.91
C LEU A 11 -7.04 12.35 -19.02
N ASP A 12 -6.60 13.59 -18.80
CA ASP A 12 -5.75 14.33 -19.73
C ASP A 12 -4.35 13.69 -19.80
N PRO A 13 -3.86 13.28 -21.00
CA PRO A 13 -2.52 12.70 -21.15
C PRO A 13 -1.37 13.66 -20.78
N THR A 14 -1.64 14.97 -20.72
CA THR A 14 -0.63 16.00 -20.38
C THR A 14 -0.40 16.17 -18.89
N LEU A 15 -1.20 15.50 -18.03
CA LEU A 15 -0.98 15.48 -16.59
C LEU A 15 0.42 14.95 -16.28
N ASP A 16 1.13 15.58 -15.35
CA ASP A 16 2.36 14.98 -14.80
C ASP A 16 2.04 13.70 -14.00
N ASP A 17 3.07 12.92 -13.64
CA ASP A 17 2.87 11.61 -13.01
C ASP A 17 2.20 11.72 -11.64
N TYR A 18 2.44 12.79 -10.87
CA TYR A 18 1.78 13.01 -9.58
C TYR A 18 0.30 13.38 -9.73
N GLN A 19 -0.01 14.23 -10.70
CA GLN A 19 -1.39 14.59 -11.03
C GLN A 19 -2.15 13.37 -11.55
N LEU A 20 -1.52 12.58 -12.42
CA LEU A 20 -2.09 11.35 -12.96
C LEU A 20 -2.35 10.33 -11.85
N ALA A 21 -1.38 10.05 -10.98
CA ALA A 21 -1.55 9.13 -9.84
C ALA A 21 -2.70 9.56 -8.93
N SER A 22 -2.76 10.86 -8.59
CA SER A 22 -3.84 11.43 -7.78
C SER A 22 -5.23 11.21 -8.41
N ALA A 23 -5.36 11.47 -9.72
CA ALA A 23 -6.61 11.29 -10.44
C ALA A 23 -7.01 9.81 -10.52
N LEU A 24 -6.05 8.93 -10.83
CA LEU A 24 -6.28 7.49 -10.96
C LEU A 24 -6.83 6.89 -9.66
N VAL A 25 -6.18 7.14 -8.51
CA VAL A 25 -6.65 6.55 -7.24
C VAL A 25 -7.98 7.13 -6.77
N ARG A 26 -8.25 8.41 -7.06
CA ARG A 26 -9.56 9.02 -6.74
C ARG A 26 -10.67 8.39 -7.55
N GLU A 27 -10.52 8.30 -8.87
CA GLU A 27 -11.54 7.73 -9.75
C GLU A 27 -11.74 6.22 -9.46
N ALA A 28 -10.65 5.45 -9.27
CA ALA A 28 -10.72 4.04 -8.91
C ALA A 28 -11.45 3.81 -7.58
N GLY A 29 -11.06 4.57 -6.54
CA GLY A 29 -11.68 4.48 -5.22
C GLY A 29 -13.15 4.92 -5.22
N GLN A 30 -13.52 5.97 -5.96
CA GLN A 30 -14.91 6.40 -6.11
C GLN A 30 -15.74 5.37 -6.88
N LEU A 31 -15.20 4.77 -7.94
CA LEU A 31 -15.84 3.69 -8.68
C LEU A 31 -16.13 2.49 -7.76
N ALA A 32 -15.13 2.03 -7.01
CA ALA A 32 -15.29 0.94 -6.07
C ALA A 32 -16.34 1.26 -4.99
N LEU A 33 -16.31 2.48 -4.41
CA LEU A 33 -17.29 2.92 -3.41
C LEU A 33 -18.73 2.91 -3.97
N LEU A 34 -18.94 3.42 -5.17
CA LEU A 34 -20.26 3.42 -5.83
C LEU A 34 -20.76 1.99 -6.09
N MET A 35 -19.89 1.10 -6.55
CA MET A 35 -20.24 -0.31 -6.75
C MET A 35 -20.61 -0.97 -5.43
N ARG A 36 -19.87 -0.73 -4.34
CA ARG A 36 -20.19 -1.24 -3.01
C ARG A 36 -21.56 -0.77 -2.55
N MET A 37 -21.90 0.50 -2.75
CA MET A 37 -23.23 1.05 -2.39
C MET A 37 -24.37 0.41 -3.20
N GLY A 38 -24.08 -0.07 -4.41
CA GLY A 38 -25.01 -0.82 -5.26
C GLY A 38 -25.24 -2.28 -4.86
N GLY A 39 -24.44 -2.79 -3.91
CA GLY A 39 -24.43 -4.19 -3.47
C GLY A 39 -23.43 -5.03 -4.28
N LEU A 40 -22.58 -5.78 -3.59
CA LEU A 40 -21.51 -6.59 -4.19
C LEU A 40 -21.62 -8.05 -3.80
N GLU A 41 -21.29 -8.93 -4.76
CA GLU A 41 -20.96 -10.32 -4.48
C GLU A 41 -19.45 -10.48 -4.48
N GLY A 42 -18.91 -11.08 -3.42
CA GLY A 42 -17.47 -11.35 -3.27
C GLY A 42 -17.12 -12.78 -3.64
N GLU A 43 -16.02 -12.96 -4.33
CA GLU A 43 -15.42 -14.26 -4.63
C GLU A 43 -14.17 -14.48 -3.78
N ARG A 44 -13.94 -15.73 -3.33
CA ARG A 44 -12.75 -16.08 -2.55
C ARG A 44 -11.65 -16.56 -3.49
N LYS A 45 -10.44 -15.97 -3.34
CA LYS A 45 -9.26 -16.40 -4.09
C LYS A 45 -8.66 -17.69 -3.49
N THR A 46 -8.15 -17.63 -2.27
CA THR A 46 -7.40 -18.75 -1.65
C THR A 46 -7.85 -19.05 -0.23
N SER A 47 -8.29 -18.08 0.54
CA SER A 47 -8.69 -18.22 1.94
C SER A 47 -9.97 -17.44 2.26
N VAL A 48 -10.46 -17.57 3.50
CA VAL A 48 -11.67 -16.83 3.97
C VAL A 48 -11.46 -15.32 3.95
N SER A 49 -10.21 -14.87 4.15
CA SER A 49 -9.84 -13.44 4.16
C SER A 49 -9.32 -12.93 2.81
N ASP A 50 -9.08 -13.83 1.86
CA ASP A 50 -8.58 -13.49 0.53
C ASP A 50 -9.78 -13.46 -0.44
N VAL A 51 -10.37 -12.29 -0.57
CA VAL A 51 -11.62 -12.07 -1.33
C VAL A 51 -11.35 -11.02 -2.39
N VAL A 52 -11.86 -11.25 -3.57
CA VAL A 52 -11.94 -10.28 -4.66
C VAL A 52 -13.39 -9.94 -4.95
N THR A 53 -13.64 -8.71 -5.35
CA THR A 53 -14.97 -8.26 -5.74
C THR A 53 -14.99 -7.79 -7.19
N ALA A 54 -16.18 -7.69 -7.77
CA ALA A 54 -16.35 -7.06 -9.08
C ALA A 54 -15.84 -5.60 -9.09
N ALA A 55 -15.78 -4.96 -7.92
CA ALA A 55 -15.27 -3.60 -7.78
C ALA A 55 -13.75 -3.53 -7.96
N ASP A 56 -13.00 -4.51 -7.41
CA ASP A 56 -11.54 -4.61 -7.57
C ASP A 56 -11.20 -4.69 -9.07
N HIS A 57 -11.81 -5.64 -9.77
CA HIS A 57 -11.58 -5.80 -11.21
C HIS A 57 -12.01 -4.58 -12.04
N ALA A 58 -13.12 -3.93 -11.71
CA ALA A 58 -13.58 -2.75 -12.42
C ALA A 58 -12.63 -1.56 -12.20
N ALA A 59 -12.15 -1.36 -10.97
CA ALA A 59 -11.22 -0.30 -10.62
C ALA A 59 -9.85 -0.54 -11.28
N GLU A 60 -9.32 -1.77 -11.26
CA GLU A 60 -8.06 -2.10 -11.96
C GLU A 60 -8.18 -1.88 -13.46
N ALA A 61 -9.26 -2.35 -14.08
CA ALA A 61 -9.49 -2.19 -15.52
C ALA A 61 -9.54 -0.71 -15.92
N TYR A 62 -10.20 0.14 -15.12
CA TYR A 62 -10.21 1.58 -15.33
C TYR A 62 -8.80 2.17 -15.29
N VAL A 63 -8.03 1.89 -14.23
CA VAL A 63 -6.66 2.40 -14.08
C VAL A 63 -5.78 1.95 -15.24
N MET A 64 -5.85 0.68 -15.64
CA MET A 64 -5.12 0.14 -16.78
C MET A 64 -5.44 0.86 -18.09
N GLU A 65 -6.72 1.12 -18.37
CA GLU A 65 -7.14 1.83 -19.58
C GLU A 65 -6.57 3.23 -19.63
N GLN A 66 -6.66 3.97 -18.52
CA GLN A 66 -6.12 5.34 -18.46
C GLN A 66 -4.57 5.35 -18.58
N LEU A 67 -3.87 4.41 -17.94
CA LEU A 67 -2.41 4.31 -18.04
C LEU A 67 -1.96 3.97 -19.46
N ARG A 68 -2.61 3.04 -20.15
CA ARG A 68 -2.29 2.73 -21.55
C ARG A 68 -2.44 3.93 -22.47
N ARG A 69 -3.38 4.82 -22.16
CA ARG A 69 -3.62 6.05 -22.94
C ARG A 69 -2.63 7.15 -22.58
N CYS A 70 -2.38 7.36 -21.29
CA CYS A 70 -1.56 8.48 -20.80
C CYS A 70 -0.06 8.15 -20.75
N ARG A 71 0.31 6.88 -20.58
CA ARG A 71 1.69 6.38 -20.41
C ARG A 71 1.89 5.07 -21.18
N PRO A 72 1.74 5.08 -22.52
CA PRO A 72 1.71 3.86 -23.34
C PRO A 72 3.01 3.05 -23.31
N GLU A 73 4.13 3.66 -22.93
CA GLU A 73 5.43 3.01 -22.85
C GLU A 73 5.75 2.45 -21.46
N ASP A 74 4.98 2.82 -20.42
CA ASP A 74 5.21 2.34 -19.06
C ASP A 74 4.63 0.92 -18.87
N GLY A 75 5.30 0.13 -18.03
CA GLY A 75 4.78 -1.15 -17.56
C GLY A 75 3.64 -0.97 -16.56
N ILE A 76 2.85 -2.02 -16.37
CA ILE A 76 1.74 -2.07 -15.41
C ILE A 76 1.80 -3.40 -14.66
N LEU A 77 1.68 -3.36 -13.34
CA LEU A 77 1.56 -4.51 -12.45
C LEU A 77 0.40 -4.27 -11.48
N GLY A 78 -0.63 -5.08 -11.53
CA GLY A 78 -1.79 -4.99 -10.65
C GLY A 78 -2.00 -6.24 -9.80
N GLU A 79 -2.69 -6.09 -8.68
CA GLU A 79 -3.05 -7.19 -7.79
C GLU A 79 -3.98 -8.20 -8.47
N GLU A 80 -4.95 -7.70 -9.24
CA GLU A 80 -6.01 -8.52 -9.84
C GLU A 80 -5.58 -9.20 -11.16
N GLY A 81 -4.30 -9.11 -11.50
CA GLY A 81 -3.70 -9.82 -12.61
C GLY A 81 -3.26 -8.95 -13.77
N ALA A 82 -3.38 -7.61 -13.66
CA ALA A 82 -2.79 -6.72 -14.63
C ALA A 82 -1.28 -6.92 -14.68
N SER A 83 -0.76 -7.31 -15.84
CA SER A 83 0.67 -7.45 -16.08
C SER A 83 0.99 -7.07 -17.52
N VAL A 84 1.60 -5.91 -17.70
CA VAL A 84 2.01 -5.38 -19.00
C VAL A 84 3.47 -4.94 -18.91
N SER A 85 4.32 -5.48 -19.76
CA SER A 85 5.70 -5.04 -19.86
C SER A 85 5.77 -3.70 -20.59
N GLY A 86 6.52 -2.74 -20.02
CA GLY A 86 6.79 -1.44 -20.64
C GLY A 86 8.13 -1.41 -21.39
N THR A 87 8.39 -0.29 -22.07
CA THR A 87 9.66 0.00 -22.76
C THR A 87 10.37 1.23 -22.20
N SER A 88 9.71 1.98 -21.30
CA SER A 88 10.26 3.19 -20.69
C SER A 88 11.25 2.94 -19.55
N GLY A 89 11.34 1.71 -19.03
CA GLY A 89 12.06 1.39 -17.79
C GLY A 89 11.32 1.84 -16.53
N ARG A 90 10.00 2.05 -16.61
CA ARG A 90 9.13 2.42 -15.49
C ARG A 90 7.91 1.50 -15.44
N THR A 91 7.42 1.22 -14.22
CA THR A 91 6.23 0.39 -14.01
C THR A 91 5.29 1.01 -12.98
N TRP A 92 4.02 1.13 -13.33
CA TRP A 92 2.93 1.48 -12.42
C TRP A 92 2.47 0.23 -11.68
N VAL A 93 2.42 0.32 -10.35
CA VAL A 93 2.01 -0.78 -9.47
C VAL A 93 0.70 -0.38 -8.81
N ILE A 94 -0.34 -1.24 -8.95
CA ILE A 94 -1.73 -0.89 -8.65
C ILE A 94 -2.29 -1.86 -7.62
N ASP A 95 -2.89 -1.32 -6.57
CA ASP A 95 -3.85 -1.99 -5.70
C ASP A 95 -5.20 -1.24 -5.78
N PRO A 96 -6.19 -1.79 -6.47
CA PRO A 96 -7.45 -1.08 -6.67
C PRO A 96 -8.26 -0.96 -5.39
N VAL A 97 -8.21 -1.96 -4.50
CA VAL A 97 -8.94 -1.98 -3.22
C VAL A 97 -8.11 -2.66 -2.12
N ASP A 98 -7.10 -1.94 -1.59
CA ASP A 98 -6.36 -2.43 -0.41
C ASP A 98 -7.27 -2.50 0.81
N GLY A 99 -7.37 -3.71 1.37
CA GLY A 99 -8.30 -4.03 2.43
C GLY A 99 -9.63 -4.60 1.91
N THR A 100 -9.60 -5.45 0.89
CA THR A 100 -10.79 -6.08 0.27
C THR A 100 -11.72 -6.75 1.28
N TYR A 101 -11.15 -7.40 2.32
CA TYR A 101 -11.99 -7.97 3.39
C TYR A 101 -12.80 -6.90 4.13
N ASN A 102 -12.16 -5.79 4.48
CA ASN A 102 -12.82 -4.63 5.10
C ASN A 102 -13.88 -4.03 4.18
N PHE A 103 -13.51 -3.84 2.92
CA PHE A 103 -14.40 -3.32 1.89
C PHE A 103 -15.67 -4.16 1.77
N LEU A 104 -15.54 -5.49 1.64
CA LEU A 104 -16.67 -6.40 1.49
C LEU A 104 -17.60 -6.40 2.72
N HIS A 105 -17.05 -6.23 3.92
CA HIS A 105 -17.80 -6.25 5.19
C HIS A 105 -18.28 -4.88 5.66
N GLY A 106 -18.21 -3.85 4.81
CA GLY A 106 -18.77 -2.52 5.09
C GLY A 106 -17.89 -1.64 6.00
N SER A 107 -16.64 -2.03 6.26
CA SER A 107 -15.69 -1.15 6.95
C SER A 107 -15.32 0.03 6.05
N THR A 108 -15.02 1.18 6.69
CA THR A 108 -14.50 2.38 6.00
C THR A 108 -12.99 2.38 5.85
N TYR A 109 -12.30 1.35 6.39
CA TYR A 109 -10.84 1.27 6.42
C TYR A 109 -10.30 0.44 5.25
N TRP A 110 -10.32 1.04 4.09
CA TRP A 110 -9.81 0.51 2.82
C TRP A 110 -9.45 1.69 1.90
N CYS A 111 -8.65 1.46 0.87
CA CYS A 111 -8.24 2.51 -0.07
C CYS A 111 -7.95 1.96 -1.46
N SER A 112 -7.80 2.85 -2.45
CA SER A 112 -7.10 2.55 -3.70
C SER A 112 -5.69 3.11 -3.61
N ALA A 113 -4.70 2.35 -4.06
CA ALA A 113 -3.30 2.70 -3.98
C ALA A 113 -2.58 2.49 -5.32
N ILE A 114 -1.62 3.36 -5.63
CA ILE A 114 -0.78 3.25 -6.81
C ILE A 114 0.63 3.75 -6.51
N ALA A 115 1.62 3.10 -7.12
CA ALA A 115 3.00 3.58 -7.13
C ALA A 115 3.56 3.60 -8.55
N LEU A 116 4.53 4.48 -8.81
CA LEU A 116 5.39 4.42 -9.96
C LEU A 116 6.79 4.04 -9.49
N LYS A 117 7.38 3.00 -10.08
CA LYS A 117 8.74 2.56 -9.79
C LYS A 117 9.62 2.58 -11.05
N HIS A 118 10.93 2.66 -10.85
CA HIS A 118 11.88 2.29 -11.89
C HIS A 118 12.02 0.77 -11.97
N ASP A 119 12.11 0.26 -13.19
CA ASP A 119 12.47 -1.13 -13.40
C ASP A 119 13.96 -1.30 -13.07
N ASP A 120 14.27 -2.30 -12.29
CA ASP A 120 15.65 -2.58 -11.84
C ASP A 120 16.48 -3.37 -12.86
N GLY A 121 15.92 -3.58 -14.06
CA GLY A 121 16.55 -4.32 -15.15
C GLY A 121 16.67 -5.83 -14.89
N THR A 122 16.04 -6.34 -13.83
CA THR A 122 15.99 -7.78 -13.56
C THR A 122 14.83 -8.42 -14.33
N ASP A 123 15.08 -9.61 -14.89
CA ASP A 123 14.03 -10.41 -15.50
C ASP A 123 12.91 -10.71 -14.49
N ALA A 124 11.68 -10.91 -14.98
CA ALA A 124 10.45 -11.11 -14.19
C ALA A 124 10.55 -12.22 -13.11
N GLY A 125 11.63 -13.00 -13.09
CA GLY A 125 11.92 -14.05 -12.09
C GLY A 125 12.87 -13.64 -10.95
N GLN A 126 13.49 -12.44 -11.01
CA GLN A 126 14.44 -11.95 -10.01
C GLN A 126 14.07 -10.52 -9.56
N ARG A 127 12.83 -10.35 -9.09
CA ARG A 127 12.38 -9.03 -8.61
C ARG A 127 13.15 -8.61 -7.36
N THR A 128 13.64 -7.38 -7.36
CA THR A 128 14.23 -6.75 -6.17
C THR A 128 13.16 -6.64 -5.08
N VAL A 129 13.48 -7.10 -3.88
CA VAL A 129 12.54 -7.09 -2.74
C VAL A 129 12.13 -5.67 -2.34
N ASP A 130 13.00 -4.69 -2.57
CA ASP A 130 12.77 -3.28 -2.24
C ASP A 130 13.17 -2.35 -3.40
N PRO A 131 12.42 -2.34 -4.52
CA PRO A 131 12.77 -1.55 -5.69
C PRO A 131 12.72 -0.04 -5.44
N SER A 132 13.40 0.73 -6.30
CA SER A 132 13.36 2.20 -6.27
C SER A 132 11.98 2.68 -6.69
N VAL A 133 11.30 3.41 -5.82
CA VAL A 133 9.97 3.97 -6.06
C VAL A 133 10.08 5.48 -6.32
N VAL A 134 9.39 5.96 -7.35
CA VAL A 134 9.37 7.38 -7.79
C VAL A 134 8.33 8.16 -7.01
N LEU A 135 7.11 7.65 -6.97
CA LEU A 135 5.98 8.26 -6.26
C LEU A 135 4.99 7.20 -5.75
N GLY A 136 4.15 7.60 -4.83
CA GLY A 136 3.00 6.85 -4.36
C GLY A 136 1.79 7.75 -4.13
N ALA A 137 0.62 7.23 -4.39
CA ALA A 137 -0.67 7.84 -4.07
C ALA A 137 -1.58 6.82 -3.42
N ILE A 138 -2.28 7.21 -2.36
CA ILE A 138 -3.23 6.40 -1.60
C ILE A 138 -4.48 7.25 -1.38
N TYR A 139 -5.65 6.74 -1.80
CA TYR A 139 -6.91 7.43 -1.59
C TYR A 139 -7.89 6.56 -0.83
N GLN A 140 -8.33 7.05 0.32
CA GLN A 140 -9.38 6.46 1.16
C GLN A 140 -10.71 7.18 0.90
N PRO A 141 -11.62 6.63 0.07
CA PRO A 141 -12.81 7.35 -0.41
C PRO A 141 -13.80 7.68 0.69
N GLU A 142 -13.96 6.81 1.68
CA GLU A 142 -14.91 6.99 2.78
C GLU A 142 -14.65 8.24 3.64
N LEU A 143 -13.39 8.68 3.70
CA LEU A 143 -12.95 9.82 4.48
C LEU A 143 -12.44 10.98 3.61
N ASP A 144 -12.46 10.82 2.29
CA ASP A 144 -11.85 11.75 1.32
C ASP A 144 -10.41 12.12 1.70
N LYS A 145 -9.60 11.12 2.08
CA LYS A 145 -8.19 11.30 2.40
C LYS A 145 -7.33 10.84 1.22
N LEU A 146 -6.56 11.75 0.64
CA LEU A 146 -5.54 11.45 -0.39
C LEU A 146 -4.16 11.77 0.15
N TRP A 147 -3.34 10.74 0.35
CA TRP A 147 -1.90 10.89 0.57
C TRP A 147 -1.17 10.79 -0.78
N LEU A 148 -0.26 11.71 -1.01
CA LEU A 148 0.53 11.77 -2.24
C LEU A 148 1.95 12.24 -1.91
N GLY A 149 2.97 11.55 -2.42
CA GLY A 149 4.36 11.95 -2.20
C GLY A 149 5.33 11.11 -3.02
N GLY A 150 6.59 11.54 -3.12
CA GLY A 150 7.61 10.83 -3.87
C GLY A 150 8.96 11.52 -3.86
N GLN A 151 9.85 11.11 -4.76
CA GLN A 151 11.23 11.59 -4.80
C GLN A 151 11.34 13.10 -5.07
N GLU A 152 10.46 13.64 -5.91
CA GLU A 152 10.52 15.05 -6.34
C GLU A 152 9.56 15.96 -5.57
N ARG A 153 8.64 15.40 -4.81
CA ARG A 153 7.63 16.16 -4.07
C ARG A 153 7.48 15.64 -2.65
N ALA A 154 7.52 16.57 -1.69
CA ALA A 154 7.19 16.27 -0.30
C ALA A 154 5.76 15.67 -0.19
N ALA A 155 5.56 14.86 0.83
CA ALA A 155 4.27 14.22 1.06
C ALA A 155 3.20 15.21 1.50
N THR A 156 2.00 15.01 1.00
CA THR A 156 0.80 15.81 1.31
C THR A 156 -0.37 14.91 1.69
N LEU A 157 -1.29 15.45 2.49
CA LEU A 157 -2.63 14.94 2.71
C LEU A 157 -3.64 15.95 2.16
N ASN A 158 -4.42 15.56 1.15
CA ASN A 158 -5.37 16.44 0.45
C ASN A 158 -4.73 17.74 -0.08
N GLY A 159 -3.46 17.66 -0.51
CA GLY A 159 -2.70 18.78 -1.01
C GLY A 159 -1.98 19.63 0.05
N GLU A 160 -2.29 19.44 1.33
CA GLU A 160 -1.61 20.14 2.43
C GLU A 160 -0.37 19.34 2.90
N PRO A 161 0.76 20.01 3.16
CA PRO A 161 1.97 19.36 3.67
C PRO A 161 1.71 18.62 4.98
N ILE A 162 2.31 17.43 5.15
CA ILE A 162 2.22 16.63 6.37
C ILE A 162 3.52 16.70 7.19
N SER A 163 3.39 16.48 8.53
CA SER A 163 4.50 16.69 9.47
C SER A 163 5.53 15.55 9.47
N GLY A 164 5.19 14.41 8.87
CA GLY A 164 6.04 13.22 8.91
C GLY A 164 5.85 12.34 10.16
N PRO A 165 6.44 11.14 10.14
CA PRO A 165 6.33 10.20 11.26
C PRO A 165 7.06 10.69 12.51
N SER A 166 6.59 10.23 13.66
CA SER A 166 7.20 10.52 14.96
C SER A 166 8.66 10.07 15.05
N ALA A 167 9.54 10.91 15.60
CA ALA A 167 10.92 10.55 15.88
C ALA A 167 11.08 9.76 17.21
N ALA A 168 9.99 9.48 17.93
CA ALA A 168 10.02 8.81 19.22
C ALA A 168 10.42 7.32 19.10
N SER A 169 10.86 6.74 20.22
CA SER A 169 11.08 5.29 20.37
C SER A 169 9.78 4.52 20.23
N VAL A 170 9.86 3.29 19.71
CA VAL A 170 8.70 2.37 19.55
C VAL A 170 7.95 2.18 20.87
N ALA A 171 8.65 2.16 22.01
CA ALA A 171 8.03 2.03 23.32
C ALA A 171 7.08 3.20 23.69
N GLY A 172 7.18 4.33 23.01
CA GLY A 172 6.33 5.52 23.24
C GLY A 172 5.25 5.73 22.17
N ILE A 173 5.17 4.92 21.13
CA ILE A 173 4.26 5.09 20.00
C ILE A 173 3.47 3.82 19.69
N CYS A 174 2.35 3.96 18.97
CA CYS A 174 1.64 2.80 18.48
C CYS A 174 2.30 2.22 17.23
N ALA A 175 2.26 0.90 17.08
CA ALA A 175 2.63 0.22 15.84
C ALA A 175 1.37 -0.33 15.16
N ALA A 176 1.23 -0.07 13.86
CA ALA A 176 0.30 -0.77 13.01
C ALA A 176 0.98 -2.00 12.41
N THR A 177 0.24 -3.09 12.25
CA THR A 177 0.74 -4.35 11.74
C THR A 177 -0.40 -5.23 11.26
N TYR A 178 -0.08 -6.26 10.51
CA TYR A 178 -1.01 -7.35 10.24
C TYR A 178 -0.27 -8.69 10.29
N ILE A 179 -0.92 -9.69 10.86
CA ILE A 179 -0.51 -11.09 10.77
C ILE A 179 -1.75 -11.97 10.62
N HIS A 180 -1.81 -12.74 9.56
CA HIS A 180 -2.92 -13.66 9.36
C HIS A 180 -2.85 -14.81 10.41
N PRO A 181 -3.99 -15.27 10.96
CA PRO A 181 -4.01 -16.30 12.00
C PRO A 181 -3.22 -17.59 11.70
N THR A 182 -3.14 -17.98 10.42
CA THR A 182 -2.33 -19.16 10.01
C THR A 182 -0.83 -18.95 10.23
N TRP A 183 -0.34 -17.71 10.11
CA TRP A 183 1.07 -17.39 10.34
C TRP A 183 1.43 -17.31 11.84
N LEU A 184 0.44 -17.08 12.71
CA LEU A 184 0.65 -17.15 14.17
C LEU A 184 0.95 -18.57 14.67
N ALA A 185 0.59 -19.59 13.89
CA ALA A 185 0.92 -20.98 14.21
C ALA A 185 2.34 -21.38 13.79
N ASP A 186 2.99 -20.59 12.93
CA ASP A 186 4.36 -20.84 12.47
C ASP A 186 5.36 -20.02 13.31
N PRO A 187 6.26 -20.67 14.09
CA PRO A 187 7.24 -19.95 14.89
C PRO A 187 8.17 -19.05 14.08
N ARG A 188 8.40 -19.34 12.79
CA ARG A 188 9.26 -18.53 11.90
C ARG A 188 8.70 -17.10 11.68
N THR A 189 7.39 -16.95 11.76
CA THR A 189 6.70 -15.67 11.65
C THR A 189 6.21 -15.15 12.99
N ALA A 190 5.64 -16.01 13.83
CA ALA A 190 5.09 -15.63 15.13
C ALA A 190 6.12 -15.03 16.09
N MET A 191 7.35 -15.59 16.14
CA MET A 191 8.38 -15.08 17.05
C MET A 191 8.91 -13.70 16.66
N PRO A 192 9.30 -13.42 15.39
CA PRO A 192 9.69 -12.09 15.00
C PRO A 192 8.55 -11.07 15.18
N TRP A 193 7.32 -11.44 14.78
CA TRP A 193 6.16 -10.58 14.98
C TRP A 193 5.95 -10.23 16.46
N HIS A 194 5.99 -11.23 17.34
CA HIS A 194 5.83 -11.02 18.79
C HIS A 194 6.94 -10.10 19.35
N ALA A 195 8.20 -10.32 18.96
CA ALA A 195 9.32 -9.50 19.44
C ALA A 195 9.15 -8.03 19.05
N ALA A 196 8.70 -7.75 17.82
CA ALA A 196 8.38 -6.40 17.37
C ALA A 196 7.14 -5.84 18.08
N ALA A 197 6.08 -6.64 18.20
CA ALA A 197 4.79 -6.23 18.76
C ALA A 197 4.90 -5.78 20.22
N VAL A 198 5.62 -6.55 21.06
CA VAL A 198 5.78 -6.22 22.50
C VAL A 198 6.68 -5.00 22.75
N SER A 199 7.41 -4.53 21.75
CA SER A 199 8.24 -3.33 21.86
C SER A 199 7.43 -2.03 21.76
N ALA A 200 6.20 -2.09 21.21
CA ALA A 200 5.36 -0.91 20.98
C ALA A 200 4.48 -0.57 22.18
N ALA A 201 4.15 0.73 22.34
CA ALA A 201 3.21 1.18 23.37
C ALA A 201 1.80 0.60 23.20
N SER A 202 1.38 0.37 21.96
CA SER A 202 0.11 -0.26 21.62
C SER A 202 0.13 -0.79 20.19
N LEU A 203 -0.78 -1.70 19.86
CA LEU A 203 -0.91 -2.26 18.51
C LEU A 203 -2.21 -1.85 17.83
N ARG A 204 -2.16 -1.78 16.51
CA ARG A 204 -3.31 -1.63 15.63
C ARG A 204 -3.23 -2.66 14.52
N MET A 205 -4.36 -3.31 14.23
CA MET A 205 -4.52 -4.25 13.12
C MET A 205 -5.80 -3.86 12.38
N PHE A 206 -5.68 -2.92 11.44
CA PHE A 206 -6.85 -2.38 10.75
C PHE A 206 -7.19 -3.11 9.45
N GLY A 207 -6.22 -3.82 8.85
CA GLY A 207 -6.44 -4.67 7.68
C GLY A 207 -6.38 -3.96 6.33
N SER A 208 -5.67 -2.83 6.24
CA SER A 208 -5.28 -2.15 5.01
C SER A 208 -3.88 -1.57 5.21
N GLY A 209 -2.88 -2.18 4.56
CA GLY A 209 -1.48 -1.80 4.71
C GLY A 209 -1.19 -0.41 4.18
N SER A 210 -1.76 -0.07 3.04
CA SER A 210 -1.61 1.27 2.44
C SER A 210 -2.26 2.35 3.30
N CYS A 211 -3.47 2.11 3.85
CA CYS A 211 -4.08 3.03 4.81
C CYS A 211 -3.23 3.25 6.06
N ASP A 212 -2.61 2.18 6.59
CA ASP A 212 -1.72 2.26 7.75
C ASP A 212 -0.48 3.10 7.42
N LEU A 213 0.16 2.85 6.25
CA LEU A 213 1.35 3.57 5.81
C LEU A 213 1.08 5.05 5.53
N GLY A 214 -0.09 5.40 4.94
CA GLY A 214 -0.52 6.78 4.79
C GLY A 214 -0.61 7.50 6.15
N ARG A 215 -1.16 6.82 7.17
CA ARG A 215 -1.26 7.36 8.53
C ARG A 215 0.05 7.38 9.31
N VAL A 216 0.98 6.52 8.98
CA VAL A 216 2.35 6.63 9.48
C VAL A 216 3.00 7.88 8.90
N ALA A 217 2.80 8.15 7.62
CA ALA A 217 3.38 9.31 6.96
C ALA A 217 2.84 10.64 7.51
N ASP A 218 1.55 10.73 7.88
CA ASP A 218 0.97 11.95 8.46
C ASP A 218 1.11 12.05 9.99
N GLY A 219 1.64 11.00 10.65
CA GLY A 219 1.88 10.96 12.09
C GLY A 219 0.68 10.52 12.95
N GLU A 220 -0.45 10.14 12.33
CA GLU A 220 -1.60 9.56 13.06
C GLU A 220 -1.24 8.19 13.68
N LEU A 221 -0.41 7.39 12.98
CA LEU A 221 0.20 6.17 13.48
C LEU A 221 1.71 6.36 13.68
N GLY A 222 2.28 5.70 14.68
CA GLY A 222 3.69 5.89 15.03
C GLY A 222 4.65 5.17 14.10
N CYS A 223 4.38 3.91 13.78
CA CYS A 223 5.17 3.06 12.89
C CYS A 223 4.34 1.88 12.38
N TRP A 224 4.92 1.17 11.41
CA TRP A 224 4.28 0.00 10.81
C TRP A 224 5.30 -1.12 10.55
N PHE A 225 4.88 -2.38 10.68
CA PHE A 225 5.67 -3.54 10.30
C PHE A 225 4.78 -4.72 9.87
N GLN A 226 5.20 -5.45 8.84
CA GLN A 226 4.50 -6.63 8.31
C GLN A 226 5.49 -7.50 7.52
N HIS A 227 5.22 -8.82 7.40
CA HIS A 227 6.01 -9.71 6.53
C HIS A 227 5.32 -9.96 5.19
N SER A 228 6.11 -10.36 4.19
CA SER A 228 5.63 -10.91 2.91
C SER A 228 4.66 -10.02 2.17
N CYS A 229 4.89 -8.70 2.18
CA CYS A 229 4.05 -7.75 1.45
C CYS A 229 4.34 -7.80 -0.05
N PRO A 230 3.32 -7.93 -0.91
CA PRO A 230 3.45 -7.67 -2.35
C PRO A 230 3.87 -6.22 -2.64
N GLU A 231 4.29 -5.96 -3.88
CA GLU A 231 4.71 -4.61 -4.27
C GLU A 231 3.57 -3.59 -4.18
N TRP A 232 2.36 -3.99 -4.49
CA TRP A 232 1.19 -3.11 -4.47
C TRP A 232 0.75 -2.70 -3.06
N ASP A 233 0.96 -3.54 -2.03
CA ASP A 233 0.73 -3.19 -0.61
C ASP A 233 1.84 -2.30 -0.05
N TRP A 234 3.07 -2.41 -0.60
CA TRP A 234 4.26 -1.78 -0.02
C TRP A 234 4.65 -0.46 -0.67
N LEU A 235 4.77 -0.46 -2.01
CA LEU A 235 5.42 0.65 -2.71
C LEU A 235 4.68 1.99 -2.61
N PRO A 236 3.33 2.05 -2.65
CA PRO A 236 2.63 3.32 -2.50
C PRO A 236 2.94 4.00 -1.16
N GLY A 237 2.80 3.24 -0.06
CA GLY A 237 3.08 3.73 1.28
C GLY A 237 4.56 4.04 1.52
N LYS A 238 5.47 3.21 1.01
CA LYS A 238 6.91 3.45 1.05
C LYS A 238 7.30 4.81 0.49
N ALA A 239 6.77 5.14 -0.70
CA ALA A 239 7.05 6.43 -1.34
C ALA A 239 6.60 7.60 -0.48
N ILE A 240 5.39 7.52 0.07
CA ILE A 240 4.78 8.59 0.86
C ILE A 240 5.50 8.76 2.21
N VAL A 241 5.80 7.66 2.93
CA VAL A 241 6.54 7.71 4.20
C VAL A 241 7.91 8.35 4.01
N ARG A 242 8.65 7.99 2.96
CA ARG A 242 9.95 8.59 2.64
C ARG A 242 9.83 10.06 2.27
N ALA A 243 8.84 10.42 1.44
CA ALA A 243 8.57 11.81 1.05
C ALA A 243 8.14 12.69 2.24
N ALA A 244 7.62 12.08 3.31
CA ALA A 244 7.30 12.73 4.58
C ALA A 244 8.51 12.85 5.55
N GLY A 245 9.70 12.42 5.12
CA GLY A 245 10.92 12.44 5.96
C GLY A 245 11.07 11.24 6.89
N GLY A 246 10.23 10.21 6.71
CA GLY A 246 10.37 8.92 7.39
C GLY A 246 11.40 8.00 6.74
N GLU A 247 11.62 6.85 7.37
CA GLU A 247 12.47 5.77 6.89
C GLU A 247 11.66 4.49 6.65
N THR A 248 12.20 3.65 5.77
CA THR A 248 11.67 2.31 5.49
C THR A 248 12.82 1.33 5.40
N ALA A 249 12.60 0.11 5.84
CA ALA A 249 13.57 -0.98 5.75
C ALA A 249 12.89 -2.30 5.39
N VAL A 250 13.65 -3.20 4.77
CA VAL A 250 13.28 -4.59 4.61
C VAL A 250 14.37 -5.44 5.26
N VAL A 251 13.98 -6.27 6.21
CA VAL A 251 14.89 -7.18 6.93
C VAL A 251 14.49 -8.63 6.70
N GLN A 252 15.46 -9.49 6.47
CA GLN A 252 15.21 -10.93 6.33
C GLN A 252 15.32 -11.64 7.69
N VAL A 253 14.26 -12.36 8.06
CA VAL A 253 14.23 -13.18 9.27
C VAL A 253 13.54 -14.50 8.95
N ASN A 254 14.20 -15.63 9.23
CA ASN A 254 13.67 -16.97 9.02
C ASN A 254 13.14 -17.23 7.60
N GLY A 255 13.82 -16.70 6.59
CA GLY A 255 13.43 -16.81 5.17
C GLY A 255 12.27 -15.91 4.74
N MET A 256 11.77 -15.05 5.62
CA MET A 256 10.72 -14.08 5.34
C MET A 256 11.28 -12.67 5.24
N ASN A 257 10.76 -11.88 4.30
CA ASN A 257 11.02 -10.44 4.22
C ASN A 257 10.04 -9.72 5.14
N TRP A 258 10.57 -8.94 6.07
CA TRP A 258 9.83 -8.08 6.97
C TRP A 258 10.02 -6.64 6.54
N PHE A 259 8.93 -5.95 6.32
CA PHE A 259 8.86 -4.56 5.88
C PHE A 259 8.57 -3.69 7.09
N VAL A 260 9.29 -2.59 7.22
CA VAL A 260 9.22 -1.68 8.38
C VAL A 260 9.16 -0.24 7.88
N ALA A 261 8.29 0.59 8.46
CA ALA A 261 8.15 1.99 8.12
C ALA A 261 7.87 2.85 9.35
N GLY A 262 8.39 4.07 9.38
CA GLY A 262 8.21 5.00 10.50
C GLY A 262 9.28 6.07 10.57
N GLY A 263 9.45 6.70 11.73
CA GLY A 263 10.60 7.55 11.99
C GLY A 263 11.89 6.73 12.11
N PRO A 264 13.08 7.36 11.94
CA PRO A 264 14.38 6.65 11.92
C PRO A 264 14.63 5.79 13.16
N THR A 265 14.24 6.28 14.32
CA THR A 265 14.38 5.54 15.60
C THR A 265 13.50 4.29 15.60
N ALA A 266 12.24 4.42 15.20
CA ALA A 266 11.30 3.31 15.18
C ALA A 266 11.71 2.23 14.17
N VAL A 267 12.16 2.60 12.98
CA VAL A 267 12.64 1.65 11.96
C VAL A 267 13.84 0.86 12.46
N ARG A 268 14.83 1.53 13.08
CA ARG A 268 15.98 0.85 13.67
C ARG A 268 15.59 -0.11 14.79
N GLU A 269 14.73 0.32 15.72
CA GLU A 269 14.31 -0.48 16.88
C GLU A 269 13.47 -1.68 16.48
N LEU A 270 12.50 -1.50 15.56
CA LEU A 270 11.69 -2.60 15.01
C LEU A 270 12.55 -3.62 14.24
N SER A 271 13.47 -3.13 13.40
CA SER A 271 14.40 -4.00 12.67
C SER A 271 15.27 -4.83 13.62
N ALA A 272 15.76 -4.23 14.71
CA ALA A 272 16.52 -4.92 15.74
C ALA A 272 15.65 -5.95 16.49
N ALA A 273 14.40 -5.60 16.83
CA ALA A 273 13.48 -6.52 17.51
C ALA A 273 13.14 -7.73 16.63
N LEU A 274 12.81 -7.51 15.35
CA LEU A 274 12.53 -8.56 14.37
C LEU A 274 13.70 -9.55 14.22
N THR A 275 14.93 -9.05 14.22
CA THR A 275 16.16 -9.86 14.03
C THR A 275 16.71 -10.47 15.32
N SER A 276 16.17 -10.12 16.50
CA SER A 276 16.64 -10.60 17.80
C SER A 276 16.25 -12.03 18.13
N VAL A 277 15.39 -12.65 17.33
CA VAL A 277 14.85 -13.99 17.56
C VAL A 277 15.80 -15.09 17.04
N PRO A 278 15.69 -16.32 17.55
CA PRO A 278 16.43 -17.46 17.01
C PRO A 278 16.14 -17.66 15.52
N GLN A 279 17.19 -17.97 14.76
CA GLN A 279 17.06 -18.33 13.35
C GLN A 279 16.68 -19.82 13.25
N PHE A 280 15.65 -20.10 12.48
CA PHE A 280 15.26 -21.47 12.14
C PHE A 280 16.01 -21.90 10.87
N ALA A 281 16.63 -23.07 10.92
CA ALA A 281 17.35 -23.65 9.79
C ALA A 281 16.38 -24.09 8.67
#